data_7edd35f648246974d851b87304a39d82
#
_entry.id   7edd35f648246974d851b87304a39d82
#
_cell.length_a   1.000
_cell.length_b   1.000
_cell.length_c   1.000
_cell.angle_alpha   90.00
_cell.angle_beta   90.00
_cell.angle_gamma   90.00
#
_symmetry.space_group_name_H-M   'P 1'
#
loop_
_entity.id
_entity.type
_entity.pdbx_description
1 polymer ?
#
loop_
_entity_poly.entity_id
_entity_poly.type
_entity_poly.pdbx_seq_one_letter_code
_entity_poly.pdbx_strand_id
1 'polypeptide(L)'
;MISKNARYWIWITLALGYNTDKINKLYELYTDIAEFCLGGEKEWRFCGVLSNGDINKLKSIKKSEADKIMKRCEELGYSIVCIDDSVYPECLRNIYASPAVLYVSGDLPDIDNTLSIGIVGTRRASNYGTHNAYKFGYALSKCGVITVSGGALGVDCASHRGSLAAKGKTVCVLGCGINYNYLPQNKDMRDAITNDGALISEYPPDTPPIGYQFPARNRIIAALSNGVLIIESGIKSG
;
A
#
# COMPACT_ATOMS: atom_id res chain seq x y z
N MET A 1 -8.85 -2.93 -12.60
CA MET A 1 -7.72 -2.95 -13.59
C MET A 1 -6.64 -3.89 -13.09
N ILE A 2 -6.04 -4.72 -13.95
CA ILE A 2 -4.90 -5.57 -13.60
C ILE A 2 -3.72 -5.16 -14.50
N SER A 3 -2.57 -4.83 -13.89
CA SER A 3 -1.34 -4.48 -14.59
C SER A 3 -0.90 -5.56 -15.56
N LYS A 4 -0.33 -5.17 -16.70
CA LYS A 4 0.25 -6.08 -17.72
C LYS A 4 1.33 -6.99 -17.09
N ASN A 5 2.14 -6.44 -16.20
CA ASN A 5 3.27 -7.13 -15.57
C ASN A 5 2.96 -7.68 -14.17
N ALA A 6 1.69 -7.66 -13.74
CA ALA A 6 1.26 -8.09 -12.41
C ALA A 6 1.80 -9.48 -12.02
N ARG A 7 1.71 -10.45 -12.93
CA ARG A 7 2.19 -11.81 -12.71
C ARG A 7 3.67 -11.86 -12.31
N TYR A 8 4.48 -11.04 -12.95
CA TYR A 8 5.93 -11.01 -12.73
C TYR A 8 6.28 -10.28 -11.42
N TRP A 9 5.71 -9.11 -11.19
CA TRP A 9 5.96 -8.35 -9.98
C TRP A 9 5.45 -9.05 -8.72
N ILE A 10 4.28 -9.70 -8.78
CA ILE A 10 3.77 -10.53 -7.68
C ILE A 10 4.73 -11.67 -7.39
N TRP A 11 5.16 -12.42 -8.41
CA TRP A 11 6.08 -13.54 -8.24
C TRP A 11 7.42 -13.10 -7.66
N ILE A 12 8.00 -11.99 -8.14
CA ILE A 12 9.23 -11.40 -7.60
C ILE A 12 9.05 -11.03 -6.13
N THR A 13 7.95 -10.37 -5.78
CA THR A 13 7.65 -9.96 -4.41
C THR A 13 7.50 -11.16 -3.48
N LEU A 14 6.85 -12.22 -3.91
CA LEU A 14 6.74 -13.46 -3.14
C LEU A 14 8.11 -14.10 -2.88
N ALA A 15 9.03 -14.01 -3.84
CA ALA A 15 10.37 -14.59 -3.72
C ALA A 15 11.34 -13.73 -2.91
N LEU A 16 11.38 -12.43 -3.17
CA LEU A 16 12.36 -11.53 -2.55
C LEU A 16 11.86 -10.95 -1.23
N GLY A 17 10.56 -10.99 -0.99
CA GLY A 17 9.91 -10.40 0.17
C GLY A 17 9.57 -8.93 -0.03
N TYR A 18 8.92 -8.37 0.99
CA TYR A 18 8.53 -6.97 1.09
C TYR A 18 9.64 -6.15 1.77
N ASN A 19 9.60 -4.84 1.63
CA ASN A 19 10.55 -3.93 2.29
C ASN A 19 12.03 -4.20 1.94
N THR A 20 12.30 -4.38 0.64
CA THR A 20 13.65 -4.59 0.09
C THR A 20 13.93 -3.63 -1.07
N ASP A 21 15.15 -3.07 -1.13
CA ASP A 21 15.60 -2.19 -2.20
C ASP A 21 15.83 -2.90 -3.55
N LYS A 22 15.79 -4.23 -3.55
CA LYS A 22 15.98 -5.03 -4.77
C LYS A 22 14.90 -4.75 -5.81
N ILE A 23 13.69 -4.41 -5.38
CA ILE A 23 12.58 -4.03 -6.27
C ILE A 23 12.95 -2.77 -7.06
N ASN A 24 13.42 -1.72 -6.37
CA ASN A 24 13.86 -0.49 -7.02
C ASN A 24 14.97 -0.76 -8.04
N LYS A 25 15.98 -1.54 -7.65
CA LYS A 25 17.10 -1.90 -8.53
C LYS A 25 16.65 -2.69 -9.77
N LEU A 26 15.73 -3.63 -9.62
CA LEU A 26 15.18 -4.36 -10.76
C LEU A 26 14.34 -3.45 -11.66
N TYR A 27 13.55 -2.55 -11.10
CA TYR A 27 12.78 -1.57 -11.86
C TYR A 27 13.66 -0.60 -12.65
N GLU A 28 14.80 -0.18 -12.09
CA GLU A 28 15.80 0.68 -12.76
C GLU A 28 16.55 -0.04 -13.88
N LEU A 29 16.80 -1.35 -13.72
CA LEU A 29 17.59 -2.13 -14.66
C LEU A 29 16.79 -2.62 -15.89
N TYR A 30 15.50 -2.88 -15.72
CA TYR A 30 14.66 -3.50 -16.74
C TYR A 30 13.51 -2.58 -17.17
N THR A 31 13.52 -2.19 -18.44
CA THR A 31 12.38 -1.46 -19.04
C THR A 31 11.12 -2.33 -19.09
N ASP A 32 11.29 -3.64 -19.31
CA ASP A 32 10.23 -4.64 -19.18
C ASP A 32 10.72 -5.75 -18.26
N ILE A 33 10.10 -5.87 -17.10
CA ILE A 33 10.44 -6.89 -16.10
C ILE A 33 10.22 -8.33 -16.60
N ALA A 34 9.48 -8.49 -17.69
CA ALA A 34 9.31 -9.78 -18.33
C ALA A 34 10.66 -10.37 -18.81
N GLU A 35 11.58 -9.55 -19.28
CA GLU A 35 12.93 -9.97 -19.71
C GLU A 35 13.67 -10.66 -18.58
N PHE A 36 13.70 -10.04 -17.40
CA PHE A 36 14.27 -10.66 -16.18
C PHE A 36 13.59 -11.99 -15.85
N CYS A 37 12.26 -12.02 -15.88
CA CYS A 37 11.49 -13.19 -15.45
C CYS A 37 11.57 -14.38 -16.42
N LEU A 38 11.75 -14.12 -17.73
CA LEU A 38 11.85 -15.12 -18.78
C LEU A 38 13.28 -15.58 -19.03
N GLY A 39 14.28 -14.71 -18.76
CA GLY A 39 15.70 -15.02 -18.93
C GLY A 39 16.25 -16.10 -18.00
N GLY A 40 15.53 -16.40 -16.91
CA GLY A 40 15.85 -17.49 -15.99
C GLY A 40 17.12 -17.26 -15.16
N GLU A 41 17.70 -18.32 -14.64
CA GLU A 41 18.83 -18.23 -13.69
C GLU A 41 20.04 -17.47 -14.25
N LYS A 42 20.31 -17.60 -15.55
CA LYS A 42 21.43 -16.91 -16.21
C LYS A 42 21.25 -15.40 -16.08
N GLU A 43 20.07 -14.90 -16.40
CA GLU A 43 19.72 -13.49 -16.31
C GLU A 43 19.69 -13.00 -14.85
N TRP A 44 19.12 -13.79 -13.94
CA TRP A 44 19.07 -13.44 -12.51
C TRP A 44 20.45 -13.32 -11.86
N ARG A 45 21.46 -14.06 -12.36
CA ARG A 45 22.85 -13.92 -11.93
C ARG A 45 23.51 -12.72 -12.57
N PHE A 46 23.20 -12.46 -13.85
CA PHE A 46 23.79 -11.40 -14.63
C PHE A 46 23.38 -10.01 -14.11
N CYS A 47 22.18 -9.83 -13.63
CA CYS A 47 21.67 -8.53 -13.15
C CYS A 47 22.47 -7.94 -11.96
N GLY A 48 23.23 -8.75 -11.24
CA GLY A 48 24.07 -8.30 -10.12
C GLY A 48 23.34 -7.84 -8.86
N VAL A 49 21.99 -7.89 -8.85
CA VAL A 49 21.15 -7.43 -7.73
C VAL A 49 20.89 -8.53 -6.69
N LEU A 50 20.88 -9.78 -7.15
CA LEU A 50 20.39 -10.91 -6.36
C LEU A 50 21.51 -11.72 -5.73
N SER A 51 21.33 -12.11 -4.48
CA SER A 51 22.17 -13.11 -3.82
C SER A 51 21.82 -14.52 -4.30
N ASN A 52 22.71 -15.48 -4.05
CA ASN A 52 22.41 -16.91 -4.30
C ASN A 52 21.15 -17.38 -3.54
N GLY A 53 20.89 -16.85 -2.35
CA GLY A 53 19.68 -17.12 -1.58
C GLY A 53 18.40 -16.62 -2.28
N ASP A 54 18.45 -15.44 -2.90
CA ASP A 54 17.32 -14.90 -3.66
C ASP A 54 17.02 -15.72 -4.90
N ILE A 55 18.07 -16.13 -5.63
CA ILE A 55 17.94 -17.00 -6.80
C ILE A 55 17.29 -18.34 -6.42
N ASN A 56 17.70 -18.94 -5.29
CA ASN A 56 17.09 -20.17 -4.81
C ASN A 56 15.60 -19.98 -4.47
N LYS A 57 15.22 -18.84 -3.88
CA LYS A 57 13.82 -18.50 -3.62
C LYS A 57 13.03 -18.35 -4.92
N LEU A 58 13.58 -17.62 -5.93
CA LEU A 58 12.95 -17.50 -7.25
C LEU A 58 12.70 -18.85 -7.91
N LYS A 59 13.64 -19.79 -7.76
CA LYS A 59 13.47 -21.18 -8.25
C LYS A 59 12.39 -21.95 -7.50
N SER A 60 12.25 -21.74 -6.21
CA SER A 60 11.33 -22.49 -5.35
C SER A 60 9.87 -22.04 -5.47
N ILE A 61 9.64 -20.76 -5.74
CA ILE A 61 8.29 -20.19 -5.84
C ILE A 61 7.77 -20.31 -7.27
N LYS A 62 6.65 -21.02 -7.42
CA LYS A 62 6.01 -21.22 -8.72
C LYS A 62 5.29 -19.94 -9.15
N LYS A 63 5.41 -19.56 -10.42
CA LYS A 63 4.66 -18.42 -11.00
C LYS A 63 3.14 -18.61 -10.89
N SER A 64 2.65 -19.86 -10.77
CA SER A 64 1.24 -20.16 -10.52
C SER A 64 0.70 -19.62 -9.19
N GLU A 65 1.57 -19.31 -8.22
CA GLU A 65 1.11 -18.63 -7.00
C GLU A 65 0.70 -17.19 -7.29
N ALA A 66 1.41 -16.51 -8.19
CA ALA A 66 0.98 -15.19 -8.67
C ALA A 66 -0.36 -15.28 -9.44
N ASP A 67 -0.54 -16.32 -10.26
CA ASP A 67 -1.79 -16.53 -10.99
C ASP A 67 -2.99 -16.71 -10.05
N LYS A 68 -2.81 -17.42 -8.92
CA LYS A 68 -3.85 -17.56 -7.88
C LYS A 68 -4.21 -16.23 -7.24
N ILE A 69 -3.20 -15.39 -6.93
CA ILE A 69 -3.43 -14.07 -6.35
C ILE A 69 -4.16 -13.16 -7.33
N MET A 70 -3.77 -13.16 -8.61
CA MET A 70 -4.44 -12.38 -9.64
C MET A 70 -5.91 -12.78 -9.77
N LYS A 71 -6.18 -14.09 -9.86
CA LYS A 71 -7.55 -14.62 -9.90
C LYS A 71 -8.35 -14.19 -8.66
N ARG A 72 -7.73 -14.26 -7.48
CA ARG A 72 -8.38 -13.82 -6.25
C ARG A 72 -8.73 -12.33 -6.26
N CYS A 73 -7.87 -11.48 -6.80
CA CYS A 73 -8.17 -10.06 -6.99
C CYS A 73 -9.36 -9.85 -7.95
N GLU A 74 -9.41 -10.60 -9.05
CA GLU A 74 -10.54 -10.55 -10.00
C GLU A 74 -11.86 -10.91 -9.32
N GLU A 75 -11.88 -12.02 -8.55
CA GLU A 75 -13.06 -12.45 -7.78
C GLU A 75 -13.56 -11.41 -6.77
N LEU A 76 -12.64 -10.63 -6.18
CA LEU A 76 -12.92 -9.59 -5.21
C LEU A 76 -13.18 -8.21 -5.84
N GLY A 77 -13.00 -8.06 -7.16
CA GLY A 77 -13.10 -6.78 -7.85
C GLY A 77 -11.96 -5.80 -7.53
N TYR A 78 -10.80 -6.31 -7.09
CA TYR A 78 -9.64 -5.48 -6.76
C TYR A 78 -8.78 -5.21 -7.98
N SER A 79 -8.24 -4.00 -8.06
CA SER A 79 -7.20 -3.64 -9.02
C SER A 79 -5.82 -4.06 -8.52
N ILE A 80 -4.91 -4.35 -9.46
CA ILE A 80 -3.49 -4.59 -9.22
C ILE A 80 -2.71 -3.54 -9.99
N VAL A 81 -2.00 -2.68 -9.26
CA VAL A 81 -1.17 -1.61 -9.82
C VAL A 81 0.29 -1.92 -9.50
N CYS A 82 1.12 -1.98 -10.51
CA CYS A 82 2.54 -2.31 -10.39
C CYS A 82 3.44 -1.08 -10.55
N ILE A 83 4.65 -1.15 -10.02
CA ILE A 83 5.63 -0.05 -10.02
C ILE A 83 5.93 0.50 -11.41
N ASP A 84 5.77 -0.28 -12.46
CA ASP A 84 5.96 0.08 -13.87
C ASP A 84 4.70 0.60 -14.57
N ASP A 85 3.55 0.67 -13.88
CA ASP A 85 2.34 1.24 -14.44
C ASP A 85 2.36 2.78 -14.39
N SER A 86 1.75 3.42 -15.39
CA SER A 86 1.61 4.87 -15.44
C SER A 86 0.73 5.47 -14.33
N VAL A 87 -0.19 4.66 -13.78
CA VAL A 87 -1.07 5.06 -12.68
C VAL A 87 -0.47 4.78 -11.29
N TYR A 88 0.74 4.22 -11.22
CA TYR A 88 1.43 4.02 -9.96
C TYR A 88 1.97 5.36 -9.44
N PRO A 89 1.70 5.75 -8.17
CA PRO A 89 2.12 7.04 -7.62
C PRO A 89 3.64 7.25 -7.72
N GLU A 90 4.07 8.34 -8.36
CA GLU A 90 5.48 8.66 -8.57
C GLU A 90 6.25 8.80 -7.26
N CYS A 91 5.60 9.38 -6.24
CA CYS A 91 6.16 9.53 -4.91
C CYS A 91 6.55 8.19 -4.26
N LEU A 92 5.88 7.08 -4.61
CA LEU A 92 6.24 5.74 -4.11
C LEU A 92 7.41 5.12 -4.86
N ARG A 93 7.70 5.50 -6.10
CA ARG A 93 8.86 4.97 -6.85
C ARG A 93 10.18 5.36 -6.23
N ASN A 94 10.23 6.52 -5.59
CA ASN A 94 11.44 7.16 -5.10
C ASN A 94 11.77 6.83 -3.63
N ILE A 95 10.97 6.02 -2.95
CA ILE A 95 11.27 5.63 -1.58
C ILE A 95 12.18 4.40 -1.52
N TYR A 96 12.88 4.24 -0.40
CA TYR A 96 13.55 2.99 -0.09
C TYR A 96 12.51 1.86 -0.01
N ALA A 97 12.80 0.75 -0.68
CA ALA A 97 11.92 -0.42 -0.73
C ALA A 97 10.51 -0.12 -1.23
N SER A 98 10.40 0.46 -2.43
CA SER A 98 9.13 0.72 -3.10
C SER A 98 8.29 -0.56 -3.20
N PRO A 99 6.98 -0.51 -2.93
CA PRO A 99 6.11 -1.65 -3.18
C PRO A 99 6.10 -2.00 -4.67
N ALA A 100 6.50 -3.22 -5.06
CA ALA A 100 6.41 -3.64 -6.46
C ALA A 100 4.96 -3.68 -6.94
N VAL A 101 4.04 -3.97 -6.02
CA VAL A 101 2.62 -4.19 -6.29
C VAL A 101 1.79 -3.48 -5.22
N LEU A 102 0.77 -2.78 -5.66
CA LEU A 102 -0.31 -2.28 -4.82
C LEU A 102 -1.60 -3.02 -5.20
N TYR A 103 -2.20 -3.67 -4.23
CA TYR A 103 -3.57 -4.17 -4.32
C TYR A 103 -4.50 -3.03 -3.93
N VAL A 104 -5.54 -2.77 -4.73
CA VAL A 104 -6.40 -1.60 -4.57
C VAL A 104 -7.86 -2.02 -4.60
N SER A 105 -8.63 -1.55 -3.63
CA SER A 105 -10.09 -1.62 -3.60
C SER A 105 -10.67 -0.21 -3.59
N GLY A 106 -11.56 0.10 -4.51
CA GLY A 106 -12.00 1.47 -4.81
C GLY A 106 -11.12 2.11 -5.88
N ASP A 107 -11.18 3.43 -5.99
CA ASP A 107 -10.45 4.22 -6.98
C ASP A 107 -9.32 5.01 -6.32
N LEU A 108 -8.07 4.67 -6.66
CA LEU A 108 -6.90 5.39 -6.17
C LEU A 108 -6.94 6.84 -6.70
N PRO A 109 -7.03 7.84 -5.81
CA PRO A 109 -7.03 9.22 -6.26
C PRO A 109 -5.71 9.62 -6.93
N ASP A 110 -5.75 10.66 -7.75
CA ASP A 110 -4.54 11.25 -8.35
C ASP A 110 -3.69 11.95 -7.27
N ILE A 111 -2.84 11.16 -6.61
CA ILE A 111 -1.96 11.59 -5.53
C ILE A 111 -0.87 12.53 -6.05
N ASP A 112 -0.39 12.32 -7.27
CA ASP A 112 0.74 13.08 -7.81
C ASP A 112 0.36 14.54 -8.13
N ASN A 113 -0.90 14.79 -8.46
CA ASN A 113 -1.40 16.12 -8.82
C ASN A 113 -2.34 16.73 -7.76
N THR A 114 -2.59 16.02 -6.64
CA THR A 114 -3.49 16.52 -5.58
C THR A 114 -2.76 16.54 -4.24
N LEU A 115 -2.86 17.67 -3.52
CA LEU A 115 -2.27 17.77 -2.19
C LEU A 115 -2.81 16.66 -1.27
N SER A 116 -1.92 15.97 -0.59
CA SER A 116 -2.26 14.88 0.31
C SER A 116 -1.58 15.06 1.66
N ILE A 117 -2.30 14.77 2.75
CA ILE A 117 -1.80 14.87 4.12
C ILE A 117 -2.03 13.55 4.85
N GLY A 118 -0.94 13.02 5.39
CA GLY A 118 -0.97 11.88 6.31
C GLY A 118 -1.49 12.34 7.68
N ILE A 119 -2.55 11.73 8.19
CA ILE A 119 -3.03 11.98 9.56
C ILE A 119 -2.85 10.69 10.36
N VAL A 120 -1.95 10.72 11.34
CA VAL A 120 -1.56 9.53 12.10
C VAL A 120 -1.51 9.81 13.59
N GLY A 121 -1.55 8.76 14.42
CA GLY A 121 -1.42 8.88 15.85
C GLY A 121 -1.72 7.61 16.61
N THR A 122 -1.95 7.76 17.89
CA THR A 122 -2.17 6.64 18.80
C THR A 122 -3.46 5.87 18.49
N ARG A 123 -3.40 4.54 18.69
CA ARG A 123 -4.56 3.65 18.60
C ARG A 123 -5.52 3.81 19.80
N ARG A 124 -5.04 4.38 20.91
CA ARG A 124 -5.80 4.68 22.13
C ARG A 124 -5.91 6.18 22.31
N ALA A 125 -6.49 6.84 21.30
CA ALA A 125 -6.66 8.28 21.31
C ALA A 125 -7.60 8.73 22.44
N SER A 126 -7.25 9.85 23.06
CA SER A 126 -8.16 10.56 23.97
C SER A 126 -9.37 11.12 23.20
N ASN A 127 -10.38 11.62 23.92
CA ASN A 127 -11.49 12.33 23.28
C ASN A 127 -10.99 13.57 22.51
N TYR A 128 -9.97 14.25 23.04
CA TYR A 128 -9.32 15.37 22.37
C TYR A 128 -8.64 14.94 21.07
N GLY A 129 -7.84 13.86 21.10
CA GLY A 129 -7.15 13.31 19.92
C GLY A 129 -8.15 12.86 18.85
N THR A 130 -9.18 12.10 19.24
CA THR A 130 -10.23 11.63 18.32
C THR A 130 -10.97 12.79 17.66
N HIS A 131 -11.38 13.81 18.46
CA HIS A 131 -12.08 14.97 17.96
C HIS A 131 -11.23 15.81 16.99
N ASN A 132 -9.96 16.05 17.32
CA ASN A 132 -9.08 16.79 16.43
C ASN A 132 -8.75 16.01 15.15
N ALA A 133 -8.50 14.71 15.23
CA ALA A 133 -8.28 13.88 14.04
C ALA A 133 -9.49 13.97 13.08
N TYR A 134 -10.70 13.86 13.59
CA TYR A 134 -11.92 14.03 12.80
C TYR A 134 -12.00 15.44 12.19
N LYS A 135 -11.79 16.50 12.99
CA LYS A 135 -11.85 17.88 12.51
C LYS A 135 -10.84 18.17 11.41
N PHE A 136 -9.59 17.73 11.57
CA PHE A 136 -8.57 17.91 10.55
C PHE A 136 -8.92 17.14 9.27
N GLY A 137 -9.32 15.87 9.38
CA GLY A 137 -9.77 15.08 8.23
C GLY A 137 -10.92 15.79 7.49
N TYR A 138 -11.90 16.29 8.22
CA TYR A 138 -13.02 17.05 7.65
C TYR A 138 -12.57 18.33 6.97
N ALA A 139 -11.81 19.20 7.66
CA ALA A 139 -11.40 20.50 7.17
C ALA A 139 -10.49 20.40 5.94
N LEU A 140 -9.49 19.52 5.98
CA LEU A 140 -8.58 19.27 4.87
C LEU A 140 -9.33 18.76 3.63
N SER A 141 -10.24 17.82 3.82
CA SER A 141 -11.05 17.30 2.72
C SER A 141 -11.99 18.35 2.12
N LYS A 142 -12.53 19.29 2.92
CA LYS A 142 -13.28 20.45 2.40
C LYS A 142 -12.43 21.37 1.52
N CYS A 143 -11.12 21.38 1.72
CA CYS A 143 -10.18 22.12 0.88
C CYS A 143 -9.67 21.27 -0.33
N GLY A 144 -10.25 20.10 -0.59
CA GLY A 144 -9.82 19.22 -1.69
C GLY A 144 -8.55 18.41 -1.41
N VAL A 145 -8.05 18.43 -0.17
CA VAL A 145 -6.86 17.68 0.24
C VAL A 145 -7.22 16.21 0.46
N ILE A 146 -6.40 15.30 -0.07
CA ILE A 146 -6.54 13.85 0.17
C ILE A 146 -6.02 13.53 1.55
N THR A 147 -6.82 12.87 2.38
CA THR A 147 -6.36 12.34 3.67
C THR A 147 -5.79 10.94 3.47
N VAL A 148 -4.55 10.71 3.94
CA VAL A 148 -3.89 9.40 3.93
C VAL A 148 -3.72 8.92 5.35
N SER A 149 -4.12 7.69 5.65
CA SER A 149 -3.93 7.12 7.00
C SER A 149 -3.92 5.59 6.96
N GLY A 150 -3.74 4.95 8.12
CA GLY A 150 -3.54 3.51 8.22
C GLY A 150 -4.76 2.68 8.59
N GLY A 151 -5.91 3.29 8.83
CA GLY A 151 -7.14 2.60 9.19
C GLY A 151 -7.11 1.90 10.56
N ALA A 152 -6.13 2.21 11.43
CA ALA A 152 -6.07 1.70 12.79
C ALA A 152 -7.17 2.31 13.66
N LEU A 153 -7.35 1.78 14.88
CA LEU A 153 -8.20 2.41 15.89
C LEU A 153 -7.66 3.80 16.28
N GLY A 154 -8.49 4.64 16.85
CA GLY A 154 -8.11 5.96 17.34
C GLY A 154 -7.97 7.00 16.24
N VAL A 155 -6.80 7.65 16.13
CA VAL A 155 -6.56 8.79 15.23
C VAL A 155 -6.83 8.45 13.78
N ASP A 156 -6.31 7.34 13.28
CA ASP A 156 -6.44 6.95 11.87
C ASP A 156 -7.93 6.82 11.46
N CYS A 157 -8.70 6.06 12.26
CA CYS A 157 -10.13 5.87 12.02
C CYS A 157 -10.90 7.20 12.07
N ALA A 158 -10.60 8.05 13.05
CA ALA A 158 -11.26 9.34 13.22
C ALA A 158 -10.98 10.28 12.03
N SER A 159 -9.75 10.31 11.52
CA SER A 159 -9.38 11.12 10.36
C SER A 159 -10.12 10.70 9.08
N HIS A 160 -10.19 9.38 8.81
CA HIS A 160 -10.95 8.85 7.69
C HIS A 160 -12.45 9.20 7.78
N ARG A 161 -13.04 9.02 8.98
CA ARG A 161 -14.45 9.40 9.22
C ARG A 161 -14.70 10.90 9.01
N GLY A 162 -13.77 11.75 9.39
CA GLY A 162 -13.83 13.18 9.10
C GLY A 162 -13.83 13.48 7.61
N SER A 163 -12.92 12.84 6.85
CA SER A 163 -12.84 13.00 5.40
C SER A 163 -14.12 12.52 4.69
N LEU A 164 -14.63 11.35 5.09
CA LEU A 164 -15.88 10.81 4.55
C LEU A 164 -17.08 11.73 4.82
N ALA A 165 -17.17 12.29 6.04
CA ALA A 165 -18.24 13.25 6.40
C ALA A 165 -18.17 14.54 5.56
N ALA A 166 -16.99 14.95 5.12
CA ALA A 166 -16.76 16.05 4.21
C ALA A 166 -17.04 15.71 2.74
N LYS A 167 -17.34 14.45 2.42
CA LYS A 167 -17.38 13.89 1.05
C LYS A 167 -16.06 14.10 0.30
N GLY A 168 -14.94 14.02 1.03
CA GLY A 168 -13.59 14.15 0.48
C GLY A 168 -12.96 12.82 0.21
N LYS A 169 -11.91 12.82 -0.61
CA LYS A 169 -11.14 11.61 -0.94
C LYS A 169 -10.21 11.21 0.20
N THR A 170 -10.12 9.93 0.46
CA THR A 170 -9.19 9.41 1.46
C THR A 170 -8.60 8.07 1.04
N VAL A 171 -7.32 7.85 1.38
CA VAL A 171 -6.58 6.63 1.08
C VAL A 171 -6.22 5.93 2.38
N CYS A 172 -6.75 4.72 2.55
CA CYS A 172 -6.43 3.89 3.70
C CYS A 172 -5.38 2.84 3.30
N VAL A 173 -4.18 2.98 3.85
CA VAL A 173 -3.08 2.04 3.62
C VAL A 173 -3.14 0.94 4.68
N LEU A 174 -3.24 -0.31 4.27
CA LEU A 174 -3.36 -1.43 5.20
C LEU A 174 -2.03 -2.16 5.40
N GLY A 175 -1.79 -2.67 6.61
CA GLY A 175 -0.65 -3.53 6.96
C GLY A 175 -1.00 -5.03 6.89
N CYS A 176 -2.03 -5.39 6.14
CA CYS A 176 -2.48 -6.76 5.88
C CYS A 176 -3.24 -6.79 4.56
N GLY A 177 -3.67 -7.95 4.10
CA GLY A 177 -4.52 -8.06 2.92
C GLY A 177 -5.85 -7.33 3.11
N ILE A 178 -6.34 -6.70 2.03
CA ILE A 178 -7.56 -5.88 2.06
C ILE A 178 -8.79 -6.71 2.44
N ASN A 179 -8.84 -7.96 1.97
CA ASN A 179 -9.97 -8.87 2.24
C ASN A 179 -9.91 -9.50 3.64
N TYR A 180 -8.79 -9.39 4.36
CA TYR A 180 -8.68 -9.94 5.70
C TYR A 180 -9.56 -9.13 6.67
N ASN A 181 -10.38 -9.83 7.47
CA ASN A 181 -11.26 -9.19 8.43
C ASN A 181 -10.51 -8.66 9.67
N TYR A 182 -9.64 -7.67 9.43
CA TYR A 182 -8.88 -6.98 10.47
C TYR A 182 -9.67 -5.78 10.99
N LEU A 183 -9.78 -5.63 12.33
CA LEU A 183 -10.56 -4.58 12.99
C LEU A 183 -12.01 -4.51 12.44
N PRO A 184 -12.87 -5.52 12.74
CA PRO A 184 -14.24 -5.56 12.22
C PRO A 184 -15.06 -4.32 12.52
N GLN A 185 -14.80 -3.66 13.66
CA GLN A 185 -15.46 -2.41 14.09
C GLN A 185 -15.19 -1.21 13.16
N ASN A 186 -14.20 -1.29 12.27
CA ASN A 186 -13.90 -0.27 11.27
C ASN A 186 -14.34 -0.68 9.85
N LYS A 187 -15.09 -1.79 9.72
CA LYS A 187 -15.51 -2.30 8.42
C LYS A 187 -16.37 -1.30 7.67
N ASP A 188 -17.35 -0.71 8.34
CA ASP A 188 -18.23 0.33 7.79
C ASP A 188 -17.46 1.51 7.18
N MET A 189 -16.43 1.97 7.88
CA MET A 189 -15.54 3.03 7.39
C MET A 189 -14.76 2.58 6.16
N ARG A 190 -14.18 1.36 6.18
CA ARG A 190 -13.44 0.85 5.01
C ARG A 190 -14.34 0.69 3.79
N ASP A 191 -15.55 0.15 3.97
CA ASP A 191 -16.52 0.00 2.90
C ASP A 191 -16.92 1.38 2.33
N ALA A 192 -17.08 2.40 3.19
CA ALA A 192 -17.37 3.75 2.75
C ALA A 192 -16.22 4.41 1.98
N ILE A 193 -14.95 4.13 2.35
CA ILE A 193 -13.78 4.67 1.66
C ILE A 193 -13.75 4.24 0.19
N THR A 194 -14.14 3.01 -0.12
CA THR A 194 -14.07 2.48 -1.50
C THR A 194 -15.03 3.14 -2.48
N ASN A 195 -15.97 3.96 -2.01
CA ASN A 195 -16.91 4.68 -2.89
C ASN A 195 -16.28 5.94 -3.51
N ASP A 196 -15.41 6.65 -2.76
CA ASP A 196 -14.84 7.93 -3.20
C ASP A 196 -13.32 8.02 -2.99
N GLY A 197 -12.67 6.91 -2.68
CA GLY A 197 -11.24 6.79 -2.40
C GLY A 197 -10.76 5.36 -2.55
N ALA A 198 -9.70 4.98 -1.83
CA ALA A 198 -9.12 3.65 -1.95
C ALA A 198 -8.65 3.05 -0.63
N LEU A 199 -8.83 1.74 -0.51
CA LEU A 199 -8.03 0.89 0.36
C LEU A 199 -6.86 0.37 -0.45
N ILE A 200 -5.65 0.48 0.06
CA ILE A 200 -4.46 -0.06 -0.61
C ILE A 200 -3.65 -0.93 0.33
N SER A 201 -2.99 -1.93 -0.22
CA SER A 201 -2.05 -2.78 0.49
C SER A 201 -0.94 -3.27 -0.44
N GLU A 202 0.27 -3.43 0.08
CA GLU A 202 1.34 -4.16 -0.62
C GLU A 202 1.25 -5.69 -0.43
N TYR A 203 0.34 -6.14 0.43
CA TYR A 203 0.14 -7.57 0.73
C TYR A 203 -1.03 -8.15 -0.05
N PRO A 204 -0.94 -9.42 -0.53
CA PRO A 204 -2.04 -10.11 -1.20
C PRO A 204 -3.35 -10.07 -0.41
N PRO A 205 -4.52 -10.16 -1.08
CA PRO A 205 -5.83 -9.88 -0.49
C PRO A 205 -6.15 -10.57 0.84
N ASP A 206 -5.78 -11.82 1.00
CA ASP A 206 -6.12 -12.64 2.17
C ASP A 206 -4.96 -12.74 3.20
N THR A 207 -3.89 -11.92 3.07
CA THR A 207 -2.74 -11.95 3.96
C THR A 207 -3.12 -11.54 5.39
N PRO A 208 -2.83 -12.37 6.41
CA PRO A 208 -3.14 -12.05 7.79
C PRO A 208 -2.30 -10.88 8.33
N PRO A 209 -2.79 -10.16 9.37
CA PRO A 209 -2.04 -9.10 10.02
C PRO A 209 -0.90 -9.68 10.87
N ILE A 210 0.33 -9.26 10.58
CA ILE A 210 1.52 -9.63 11.34
C ILE A 210 2.17 -8.37 11.89
N GLY A 211 2.63 -8.39 13.13
CA GLY A 211 3.05 -7.19 13.87
C GLY A 211 4.03 -6.29 13.14
N TYR A 212 5.06 -6.85 12.49
CA TYR A 212 6.07 -6.09 11.76
C TYR A 212 5.56 -5.39 10.48
N GLN A 213 4.45 -5.85 9.92
CA GLN A 213 3.87 -5.28 8.69
C GLN A 213 3.36 -3.85 8.92
N PHE A 214 2.89 -3.54 10.12
CA PHE A 214 2.32 -2.21 10.42
C PHE A 214 3.36 -1.10 10.44
N PRO A 215 4.52 -1.24 11.09
CA PRO A 215 5.61 -0.27 10.95
C PRO A 215 6.15 -0.19 9.52
N ALA A 216 6.32 -1.32 8.83
CA ALA A 216 6.80 -1.35 7.45
C ALA A 216 5.85 -0.59 6.49
N ARG A 217 4.53 -0.72 6.67
CA ARG A 217 3.51 -0.03 5.91
C ARG A 217 3.60 1.49 6.07
N ASN A 218 4.03 2.02 7.22
CA ASN A 218 4.06 3.45 7.48
C ASN A 218 4.89 4.24 6.46
N ARG A 219 5.91 3.62 5.83
CA ARG A 219 6.67 4.24 4.74
C ARG A 219 5.78 4.61 3.55
N ILE A 220 4.74 3.80 3.28
CA ILE A 220 3.79 4.05 2.20
C ILE A 220 2.89 5.24 2.55
N ILE A 221 2.40 5.31 3.80
CA ILE A 221 1.62 6.48 4.27
C ILE A 221 2.45 7.76 4.13
N ALA A 222 3.69 7.74 4.61
CA ALA A 222 4.57 8.91 4.55
C ALA A 222 4.86 9.34 3.11
N ALA A 223 5.13 8.38 2.23
CA ALA A 223 5.45 8.66 0.83
C ALA A 223 4.26 9.20 0.03
N LEU A 224 3.05 8.70 0.29
CA LEU A 224 1.82 9.19 -0.34
C LEU A 224 1.37 10.56 0.20
N SER A 225 2.13 11.19 1.10
CA SER A 225 1.73 12.43 1.78
C SER A 225 2.76 13.53 1.57
N ASN A 226 2.30 14.72 1.16
CA ASN A 226 3.14 15.91 1.10
C ASN A 226 3.57 16.40 2.50
N GLY A 227 2.85 15.99 3.53
CA GLY A 227 3.16 16.24 4.92
C GLY A 227 2.42 15.29 5.85
N VAL A 228 2.93 15.12 7.08
CA VAL A 228 2.33 14.22 8.07
C VAL A 228 1.93 15.02 9.31
N LEU A 229 0.67 14.92 9.69
CA LEU A 229 0.09 15.50 10.89
C LEU A 229 -0.03 14.41 11.98
N ILE A 230 0.74 14.56 13.05
CA ILE A 230 0.67 13.69 14.23
C ILE A 230 -0.26 14.33 15.25
N ILE A 231 -1.43 13.73 15.49
CA ILE A 231 -2.45 14.30 16.38
C ILE A 231 -2.14 14.00 17.85
N GLU A 232 -1.82 12.76 18.14
CA GLU A 232 -1.51 12.31 19.50
C GLU A 232 -0.59 11.09 19.42
N SER A 233 0.54 11.15 20.09
CA SER A 233 1.55 10.09 20.04
C SER A 233 2.24 9.94 21.39
N GLY A 234 2.55 8.70 21.76
CA GLY A 234 3.43 8.40 22.88
C GLY A 234 4.90 8.42 22.45
N ILE A 235 5.81 8.61 23.41
CA ILE A 235 7.28 8.66 23.17
C ILE A 235 7.79 7.38 22.46
N LYS A 236 7.13 6.25 22.66
CA LYS A 236 7.49 4.94 22.06
C LYS A 236 6.63 4.57 20.86
N SER A 237 5.91 5.52 20.26
CA SER A 237 5.12 5.27 19.05
C SER A 237 6.03 5.16 17.83
N GLY A 238 5.74 4.20 16.94
CA GLY A 238 6.44 4.03 15.68
C GLY A 238 5.84 4.85 14.54
#